data_8e66e594f3e439b5c96486be815ed51b
#
_entry.id   8e66e594f3e439b5c96486be815ed51b
#
_cell.length_a   1.000
_cell.length_b   1.000
_cell.length_c   1.000
_cell.angle_alpha   90.00
_cell.angle_beta   90.00
_cell.angle_gamma   90.00
#
_symmetry.space_group_name_H-M   'P 1'
#
loop_
_entity.id
_entity.type
_entity.pdbx_description
1 polymer ?
#
loop_
_entity_poly.entity_id
_entity_poly.type
_entity_poly.pdbx_seq_one_letter_code
_entity_poly.pdbx_strand_id
1 'polypeptide(L)'
;MQKNLIFGMKMNNRLLSLIAAMVLAMSTFAASVETDRTWYLAGEPMKVSVTDDDALIAYVELCDMHGLAAGVMVSLKGGVGEGIIELPSDLHSGYYVLSVYTRHNANVSQRFVAVVNPLHKSEDDDIEWVKMTDPDSLSYAQVCNQGDRLFDMNSFNQKPVPLIDIRETEGHIIKARVKNVYGGRTFTDHEIRPALSIVGKQIHYFEGKMINDSIAVFYTYGIHGKQPLVLSARSSTGVTLPIEMISPFATLLPSELPHLVFHYNRSEVEARSLDMQRHQMAIAPAKRELKLGDLSDDTAEDGVPLDYDETLFGIRPDLTYNLDEYRQFLTIREVLLEYVICVKNTKINGVPQLIVRKEQDVYNSSLPTLVLIDGMPVIDTERLLNYDARRIHYINIYAGQYTFGNGVYNGILSFITRSGRLTNYPTEPNVQYLVYEFPE
;
A
#
# COMPACT_ATOMS: atom_id res chain seq x y z
N MET A 1 -1.44 -9.93 -72.81
CA MET A 1 -1.87 -8.55 -72.59
C MET A 1 -2.68 -8.49 -71.31
N GLN A 2 -2.06 -8.23 -70.20
CA GLN A 2 -2.75 -8.01 -68.88
C GLN A 2 -2.24 -6.66 -68.35
N LYS A 3 -3.15 -5.68 -68.28
CA LYS A 3 -2.88 -4.36 -67.78
C LYS A 3 -3.11 -4.42 -66.23
N ASN A 4 -2.07 -4.22 -65.45
CA ASN A 4 -2.14 -3.96 -64.02
C ASN A 4 -2.66 -2.54 -63.79
N LEU A 5 -3.84 -2.43 -63.21
CA LEU A 5 -4.36 -1.18 -62.62
C LEU A 5 -3.81 -1.02 -61.21
N ILE A 6 -2.83 -0.14 -61.06
CA ILE A 6 -2.41 0.34 -59.74
C ILE A 6 -3.30 1.54 -59.41
N PHE A 7 -4.25 1.33 -58.50
CA PHE A 7 -5.04 2.40 -57.90
C PHE A 7 -4.22 3.07 -56.77
N GLY A 8 -3.48 4.10 -57.14
CA GLY A 8 -2.81 4.99 -56.18
C GLY A 8 -3.85 5.92 -55.56
N MET A 9 -4.31 5.59 -54.35
CA MET A 9 -5.11 6.51 -53.55
C MET A 9 -4.19 7.65 -53.07
N LYS A 10 -4.26 8.80 -53.73
CA LYS A 10 -3.70 10.06 -53.22
C LYS A 10 -4.48 10.46 -51.98
N MET A 11 -3.97 10.13 -50.83
CA MET A 11 -4.49 10.59 -49.58
C MET A 11 -4.29 12.11 -49.48
N ASN A 12 -5.38 12.83 -49.30
CA ASN A 12 -5.41 14.29 -49.33
C ASN A 12 -4.61 14.84 -48.12
N ASN A 13 -3.62 15.68 -48.38
CA ASN A 13 -2.75 16.28 -47.34
C ASN A 13 -3.53 16.98 -46.22
N ARG A 14 -4.75 17.41 -46.52
CA ARG A 14 -5.69 17.96 -45.50
C ARG A 14 -6.24 16.88 -44.53
N LEU A 15 -6.43 15.66 -45.02
CA LEU A 15 -6.85 14.54 -44.17
C LEU A 15 -5.70 14.06 -43.26
N LEU A 16 -4.48 14.03 -43.80
CA LEU A 16 -3.27 13.75 -43.02
C LEU A 16 -3.01 14.83 -41.93
N SER A 17 -3.21 16.11 -42.29
CA SER A 17 -3.08 17.19 -41.29
C SER A 17 -4.19 17.21 -40.27
N LEU A 18 -5.42 16.78 -40.61
CA LEU A 18 -6.52 16.60 -39.67
C LEU A 18 -6.30 15.40 -38.73
N ILE A 19 -5.79 14.29 -39.24
CA ILE A 19 -5.43 13.12 -38.45
C ILE A 19 -4.22 13.44 -37.57
N ALA A 20 -3.20 14.15 -38.09
CA ALA A 20 -2.08 14.62 -37.28
C ALA A 20 -2.50 15.66 -36.23
N ALA A 21 -3.44 16.55 -36.55
CA ALA A 21 -4.01 17.49 -35.58
C ALA A 21 -4.91 16.78 -34.55
N MET A 22 -5.63 15.72 -34.93
CA MET A 22 -6.41 14.89 -34.01
C MET A 22 -5.52 14.02 -33.13
N VAL A 23 -4.38 13.54 -33.61
CA VAL A 23 -3.38 12.81 -32.83
C VAL A 23 -2.59 13.76 -31.91
N LEU A 24 -2.37 15.01 -32.34
CA LEU A 24 -1.76 16.05 -31.49
C LEU A 24 -2.75 16.66 -30.47
N ALA A 25 -4.06 16.48 -30.66
CA ALA A 25 -5.09 16.91 -29.72
C ALA A 25 -5.45 15.83 -28.68
N MET A 26 -4.80 14.69 -28.67
CA MET A 26 -4.69 13.84 -27.47
C MET A 26 -3.64 14.48 -26.54
N SER A 27 -3.89 15.70 -26.10
CA SER A 27 -3.26 16.22 -24.91
C SER A 27 -3.71 15.30 -23.77
N THR A 28 -2.81 14.46 -23.29
CA THR A 28 -2.99 13.78 -22.03
C THR A 28 -3.15 14.89 -20.98
N PHE A 29 -4.39 15.14 -20.56
CA PHE A 29 -4.64 16.08 -19.49
C PHE A 29 -3.93 15.53 -18.25
N ALA A 30 -3.19 16.39 -17.56
CA ALA A 30 -2.66 16.02 -16.25
C ALA A 30 -3.83 15.75 -15.30
N ALA A 31 -3.67 14.82 -14.37
CA ALA A 31 -4.61 14.68 -13.27
C ALA A 31 -4.82 16.04 -12.60
N SER A 32 -6.03 16.38 -12.24
CA SER A 32 -6.33 17.61 -11.52
C SER A 32 -6.77 17.33 -10.10
N VAL A 33 -6.42 18.23 -9.17
CA VAL A 33 -6.82 18.12 -7.77
C VAL A 33 -7.49 19.40 -7.30
N GLU A 34 -8.61 19.24 -6.62
CA GLU A 34 -9.31 20.28 -5.90
C GLU A 34 -9.34 19.97 -4.41
N THR A 35 -9.32 21.00 -3.58
CA THR A 35 -9.43 20.88 -2.13
C THR A 35 -10.67 21.60 -1.65
N ASP A 36 -11.27 21.13 -0.56
CA ASP A 36 -12.45 21.77 0.04
C ASP A 36 -12.15 23.17 0.58
N ARG A 37 -10.88 23.48 0.87
CA ARG A 37 -10.41 24.77 1.39
C ARG A 37 -9.03 25.10 0.83
N THR A 38 -8.61 26.35 1.01
CA THR A 38 -7.32 26.86 0.55
C THR A 38 -6.29 26.93 1.68
N TRP A 39 -6.73 26.83 2.94
CA TRP A 39 -5.87 26.76 4.11
C TRP A 39 -6.46 25.83 5.18
N TYR A 40 -5.58 25.27 6.00
CA TYR A 40 -5.91 24.29 7.02
C TYR A 40 -5.13 24.57 8.30
N LEU A 41 -5.68 24.16 9.44
CA LEU A 41 -4.89 24.00 10.65
C LEU A 41 -4.11 22.69 10.60
N ALA A 42 -2.90 22.68 11.17
CA ALA A 42 -2.19 21.43 11.41
C ALA A 42 -3.07 20.49 12.25
N GLY A 43 -3.18 19.22 11.82
CA GLY A 43 -4.06 18.23 12.43
C GLY A 43 -5.49 18.19 11.85
N GLU A 44 -5.87 19.09 10.94
CA GLU A 44 -7.17 19.01 10.24
C GLU A 44 -7.13 17.97 9.10
N PRO A 45 -8.26 17.30 8.81
CA PRO A 45 -8.40 16.52 7.58
C PRO A 45 -8.57 17.46 6.38
N MET A 46 -7.81 17.21 5.32
CA MET A 46 -7.93 17.89 4.02
C MET A 46 -8.67 16.97 3.06
N LYS A 47 -9.85 17.38 2.60
CA LYS A 47 -10.57 16.65 1.55
C LYS A 47 -10.02 17.05 0.19
N VAL A 48 -9.73 16.05 -0.62
CA VAL A 48 -9.26 16.20 -1.99
C VAL A 48 -10.20 15.49 -2.96
N SER A 49 -10.49 16.16 -4.08
CA SER A 49 -11.19 15.56 -5.22
C SER A 49 -10.23 15.54 -6.39
N VAL A 50 -10.09 14.39 -7.03
CA VAL A 50 -9.16 14.17 -8.13
C VAL A 50 -9.91 13.76 -9.38
N THR A 51 -9.49 14.28 -10.54
CA THR A 51 -9.99 13.86 -11.84
C THR A 51 -8.85 13.48 -12.77
N ASP A 52 -8.98 12.32 -13.43
CA ASP A 52 -8.08 11.83 -14.49
C ASP A 52 -8.84 10.76 -15.30
N ASP A 53 -8.93 10.92 -16.61
CA ASP A 53 -9.78 10.08 -17.46
C ASP A 53 -9.22 8.66 -17.69
N ASP A 54 -7.91 8.46 -17.53
CA ASP A 54 -7.22 7.25 -17.98
C ASP A 54 -6.63 6.38 -16.85
N ALA A 55 -6.53 6.93 -15.65
CA ALA A 55 -5.90 6.22 -14.52
C ALA A 55 -6.93 5.58 -13.58
N LEU A 56 -6.53 4.51 -12.90
CA LEU A 56 -7.31 3.90 -11.82
C LEU A 56 -6.93 4.46 -10.44
N ILE A 57 -5.72 4.95 -10.29
CA ILE A 57 -5.19 5.44 -9.02
C ILE A 57 -4.42 6.73 -9.25
N ALA A 58 -4.74 7.74 -8.46
CA ALA A 58 -4.00 8.98 -8.37
C ALA A 58 -3.26 9.08 -7.03
N TYR A 59 -2.08 9.68 -7.07
CA TYR A 59 -1.24 9.97 -5.91
C TYR A 59 -1.32 11.45 -5.63
N VAL A 60 -1.74 11.79 -4.43
CA VAL A 60 -1.81 13.16 -3.94
C VAL A 60 -0.86 13.29 -2.79
N GLU A 61 0.13 14.18 -2.92
CA GLU A 61 1.16 14.40 -1.91
C GLU A 61 1.28 15.87 -1.54
N LEU A 62 1.43 16.13 -0.26
CA LEU A 62 1.69 17.45 0.30
C LEU A 62 3.14 17.50 0.75
N CYS A 63 3.94 18.36 0.12
CA CYS A 63 5.36 18.49 0.40
C CYS A 63 5.72 19.92 0.80
N ASP A 64 6.69 20.05 1.70
CA ASP A 64 7.47 21.25 1.92
C ASP A 64 8.85 21.15 1.23
N MET A 65 9.79 22.02 1.59
CA MET A 65 11.16 21.98 1.07
C MET A 65 11.99 20.81 1.65
N HIS A 66 11.55 20.21 2.74
CA HIS A 66 12.30 19.22 3.51
C HIS A 66 11.86 17.80 3.21
N GLY A 67 10.57 17.59 2.87
CA GLY A 67 10.06 16.26 2.66
C GLY A 67 8.57 16.15 2.34
N LEU A 68 8.11 14.92 2.35
CA LEU A 68 6.70 14.58 2.28
C LEU A 68 6.07 14.82 3.66
N ALA A 69 5.18 15.79 3.74
CA ALA A 69 4.43 16.10 4.96
C ALA A 69 3.24 15.14 5.16
N ALA A 70 2.49 14.87 4.10
CA ALA A 70 1.36 13.94 4.10
C ALA A 70 1.01 13.52 2.67
N GLY A 71 0.24 12.44 2.51
CA GLY A 71 -0.21 12.01 1.19
C GLY A 71 -1.33 10.99 1.27
N VAL A 72 -2.05 10.84 0.16
CA VAL A 72 -3.12 9.85 0.01
C VAL A 72 -3.12 9.28 -1.40
N MET A 73 -3.46 8.01 -1.53
CA MET A 73 -3.74 7.36 -2.81
C MET A 73 -5.26 7.33 -3.01
N VAL A 74 -5.71 7.80 -4.14
CA VAL A 74 -7.13 7.94 -4.47
C VAL A 74 -7.48 7.00 -5.61
N SER A 75 -8.45 6.10 -5.40
CA SER A 75 -9.02 5.28 -6.48
C SER A 75 -9.93 6.13 -7.35
N LEU A 76 -9.77 6.01 -8.66
CA LEU A 76 -10.56 6.73 -9.65
C LEU A 76 -11.60 5.79 -10.25
N LYS A 77 -12.89 6.11 -10.05
CA LYS A 77 -14.02 5.39 -10.63
C LYS A 77 -14.70 6.27 -11.67
N GLY A 78 -14.55 5.88 -12.94
CA GLY A 78 -15.06 6.72 -14.04
C GLY A 78 -14.32 8.06 -14.16
N GLY A 79 -13.03 8.08 -13.83
CA GLY A 79 -12.19 9.28 -13.95
C GLY A 79 -12.28 10.25 -12.76
N VAL A 80 -13.02 9.91 -11.70
CA VAL A 80 -13.18 10.78 -10.52
C VAL A 80 -12.95 9.99 -9.24
N GLY A 81 -12.29 10.60 -8.27
CA GLY A 81 -12.07 10.02 -6.94
C GLY A 81 -11.99 11.09 -5.86
N GLU A 82 -12.29 10.70 -4.65
CA GLU A 82 -12.18 11.53 -3.46
C GLU A 82 -11.27 10.86 -2.44
N GLY A 83 -10.54 11.65 -1.68
CA GLY A 83 -9.67 11.19 -0.62
C GLY A 83 -9.58 12.19 0.52
N ILE A 84 -9.00 11.75 1.63
CA ILE A 84 -8.75 12.59 2.80
C ILE A 84 -7.27 12.48 3.15
N ILE A 85 -6.59 13.62 3.16
CA ILE A 85 -5.23 13.73 3.70
C ILE A 85 -5.34 14.13 5.16
N GLU A 86 -4.92 13.27 6.06
CA GLU A 86 -4.83 13.57 7.49
C GLU A 86 -3.54 14.37 7.75
N LEU A 87 -3.68 15.65 7.99
CA LEU A 87 -2.53 16.52 8.25
C LEU A 87 -1.93 16.18 9.62
N PRO A 88 -0.62 15.98 9.74
CA PRO A 88 0.04 15.87 11.03
C PRO A 88 -0.17 17.13 11.88
N SER A 89 -0.30 16.96 13.19
CA SER A 89 -0.52 18.06 14.12
C SER A 89 0.74 18.88 14.44
N ASP A 90 1.89 18.37 14.06
CA ASP A 90 3.22 18.97 14.24
C ASP A 90 3.75 19.70 13.01
N LEU A 91 2.94 19.83 11.94
CA LEU A 91 3.34 20.60 10.78
C LEU A 91 3.62 22.07 11.16
N HIS A 92 4.67 22.65 10.59
CA HIS A 92 4.98 24.06 10.72
C HIS A 92 4.03 24.93 9.91
N SER A 93 3.94 26.21 10.28
CA SER A 93 3.11 27.18 9.56
C SER A 93 3.82 27.67 8.31
N GLY A 94 3.12 27.64 7.17
CA GLY A 94 3.68 28.07 5.90
C GLY A 94 2.88 27.55 4.71
N TYR A 95 3.40 27.78 3.51
CA TYR A 95 2.88 27.15 2.30
C TYR A 95 3.48 25.76 2.12
N TYR A 96 2.66 24.89 1.55
CA TYR A 96 3.01 23.56 1.08
C TYR A 96 2.59 23.41 -0.38
N VAL A 97 3.24 22.54 -1.10
CA VAL A 97 2.84 22.16 -2.45
C VAL A 97 2.02 20.88 -2.40
N LEU A 98 0.78 20.95 -2.86
CA LEU A 98 -0.05 19.80 -3.13
C LEU A 98 0.15 19.39 -4.57
N SER A 99 0.75 18.21 -4.78
CA SER A 99 1.01 17.63 -6.10
C SER A 99 0.07 16.48 -6.35
N VAL A 100 -0.49 16.38 -7.57
CA VAL A 100 -1.23 15.20 -8.01
C VAL A 100 -0.63 14.65 -9.29
N TYR A 101 -0.50 13.34 -9.36
CA TYR A 101 0.01 12.63 -10.52
C TYR A 101 -0.53 11.18 -10.53
N THR A 102 -0.36 10.53 -11.66
CA THR A 102 -0.70 9.11 -11.85
C THR A 102 0.51 8.36 -12.40
N ARG A 103 0.55 7.05 -12.25
CA ARG A 103 1.60 6.23 -12.88
C ARG A 103 1.34 5.98 -14.38
N HIS A 104 0.29 6.55 -14.89
CA HIS A 104 -0.09 6.47 -16.30
C HIS A 104 0.50 7.58 -17.14
N ASN A 105 0.71 8.76 -16.54
CA ASN A 105 1.04 10.00 -17.22
C ASN A 105 2.21 10.70 -16.52
N ALA A 106 3.14 11.27 -17.31
CA ALA A 106 4.28 12.02 -16.79
C ALA A 106 3.90 13.43 -16.26
N ASN A 107 2.66 13.87 -16.48
CA ASN A 107 2.23 15.20 -16.09
C ASN A 107 1.85 15.23 -14.61
N VAL A 108 2.30 16.29 -13.95
CA VAL A 108 1.98 16.57 -12.54
C VAL A 108 1.23 17.89 -12.48
N SER A 109 0.11 17.92 -11.80
CA SER A 109 -0.54 19.18 -11.44
C SER A 109 -0.18 19.55 -10.00
N GLN A 110 0.07 20.82 -9.77
CA GLN A 110 0.51 21.33 -8.47
C GLN A 110 -0.27 22.57 -8.08
N ARG A 111 -0.48 22.75 -6.78
CA ARG A 111 -1.08 23.95 -6.22
C ARG A 111 -0.53 24.21 -4.83
N PHE A 112 -0.64 25.45 -4.37
CA PHE A 112 -0.29 25.81 -3.01
C PHE A 112 -1.45 25.59 -2.05
N VAL A 113 -1.11 25.14 -0.84
CA VAL A 113 -2.02 25.03 0.29
C VAL A 113 -1.31 25.65 1.49
N ALA A 114 -1.99 26.51 2.22
CA ALA A 114 -1.44 27.07 3.45
C ALA A 114 -1.81 26.17 4.64
N VAL A 115 -0.83 25.85 5.48
CA VAL A 115 -1.03 25.21 6.76
C VAL A 115 -0.66 26.20 7.87
N VAL A 116 -1.50 26.28 8.88
CA VAL A 116 -1.34 27.21 10.00
C VAL A 116 -1.35 26.40 11.29
N ASN A 117 -0.32 26.58 12.11
CA ASN A 117 -0.21 25.92 13.41
C ASN A 117 -0.11 26.98 14.53
N PRO A 118 -1.24 27.44 15.08
CA PRO A 118 -1.22 28.48 16.10
C PRO A 118 -0.73 27.98 17.47
N LEU A 119 -0.66 26.66 17.68
CA LEU A 119 -0.35 26.04 18.96
C LEU A 119 1.12 25.62 19.08
N HIS A 120 1.79 25.43 17.96
CA HIS A 120 3.19 25.01 17.91
C HIS A 120 3.99 26.04 17.12
N LYS A 121 5.11 26.48 17.69
CA LYS A 121 6.09 27.31 16.99
C LYS A 121 7.26 26.45 16.59
N SER A 122 7.59 26.47 15.32
CA SER A 122 8.74 25.80 14.75
C SER A 122 9.76 26.84 14.26
N GLU A 123 11.03 26.43 14.19
CA GLU A 123 12.07 27.21 13.52
C GLU A 123 11.84 27.29 12.01
N ASP A 124 11.07 26.35 11.47
CA ASP A 124 10.71 26.25 10.04
C ASP A 124 9.42 27.02 9.70
N ASP A 125 8.81 27.72 10.68
CA ASP A 125 7.63 28.55 10.42
C ASP A 125 7.98 29.69 9.47
N ASP A 126 7.30 29.74 8.32
CA ASP A 126 7.41 30.84 7.34
C ASP A 126 6.07 31.55 7.20
N ILE A 127 5.69 32.28 8.26
CA ILE A 127 4.40 32.96 8.40
C ILE A 127 4.50 34.33 9.05
N GLU A 128 3.87 35.33 8.44
CA GLU A 128 3.58 36.59 9.05
C GLU A 128 2.10 36.68 9.44
N TRP A 129 1.82 36.91 10.73
CA TRP A 129 0.47 37.04 11.25
C TRP A 129 -0.02 38.48 11.20
N VAL A 130 -1.00 38.74 10.34
CA VAL A 130 -1.63 40.07 10.22
C VAL A 130 -3.04 40.03 10.79
N LYS A 131 -3.28 40.77 11.89
CA LYS A 131 -4.59 40.81 12.52
C LYS A 131 -5.59 41.60 11.67
N MET A 132 -6.72 41.01 11.34
CA MET A 132 -7.82 41.69 10.68
C MET A 132 -8.56 42.58 11.67
N THR A 133 -8.73 43.84 11.30
CA THR A 133 -9.48 44.84 12.06
C THR A 133 -10.94 44.93 11.62
N ASP A 134 -11.25 44.50 10.40
CA ASP A 134 -12.59 44.47 9.82
C ASP A 134 -12.89 43.05 9.27
N PRO A 135 -13.89 42.33 9.82
CA PRO A 135 -14.20 40.98 9.41
C PRO A 135 -14.70 40.85 7.95
N ASP A 136 -15.16 41.93 7.33
CA ASP A 136 -15.72 41.92 5.98
C ASP A 136 -14.72 42.23 4.87
N SER A 137 -13.48 42.58 5.20
CA SER A 137 -12.56 43.19 4.23
C SER A 137 -11.76 42.23 3.37
N LEU A 138 -11.56 40.98 3.72
CA LEU A 138 -10.82 39.99 2.90
C LEU A 138 -11.30 38.59 3.16
N SER A 139 -11.81 37.90 2.14
CA SER A 139 -12.06 36.45 2.22
C SER A 139 -10.72 35.70 2.19
N TYR A 140 -10.58 34.64 2.96
CA TYR A 140 -9.42 33.74 2.98
C TYR A 140 -9.03 33.22 1.59
N ALA A 141 -9.99 33.12 0.67
CA ALA A 141 -9.73 32.77 -0.72
C ALA A 141 -8.75 33.74 -1.41
N GLN A 142 -8.65 34.99 -0.94
CA GLN A 142 -7.74 35.98 -1.54
C GLN A 142 -6.29 35.79 -1.10
N VAL A 143 -6.04 35.28 0.09
CA VAL A 143 -4.68 35.03 0.59
C VAL A 143 -3.99 33.92 -0.22
N CYS A 144 -4.69 32.83 -0.48
CA CYS A 144 -4.14 31.72 -1.27
C CYS A 144 -4.09 32.03 -2.77
N ASN A 145 -5.04 32.81 -3.30
CA ASN A 145 -5.00 33.33 -4.67
C ASN A 145 -3.83 34.29 -4.93
N GLN A 146 -3.28 34.93 -3.90
CA GLN A 146 -2.06 35.73 -4.05
C GLN A 146 -0.82 34.82 -4.19
N GLY A 147 -0.75 33.72 -3.46
CA GLY A 147 0.29 32.69 -3.64
C GLY A 147 0.33 32.18 -5.09
N ASP A 148 -0.82 31.79 -5.63
CA ASP A 148 -0.96 31.34 -7.03
C ASP A 148 -0.54 32.41 -8.06
N ARG A 149 -0.61 33.68 -7.73
CA ARG A 149 -0.19 34.80 -8.61
C ARG A 149 1.29 35.15 -8.50
N LEU A 150 1.90 34.87 -7.35
CA LEU A 150 3.29 35.24 -7.09
C LEU A 150 4.27 34.15 -7.53
N PHE A 151 3.77 32.95 -7.83
CA PHE A 151 4.59 31.79 -8.16
C PHE A 151 4.44 31.42 -9.63
N ASP A 152 5.55 31.51 -10.35
CA ASP A 152 5.64 30.89 -11.66
C ASP A 152 5.79 29.38 -11.48
N MET A 153 4.70 28.65 -11.70
CA MET A 153 4.67 27.17 -11.64
C MET A 153 5.74 26.50 -12.54
N ASN A 154 6.32 27.25 -13.50
CA ASN A 154 7.42 26.77 -14.33
C ASN A 154 8.77 26.81 -13.61
N SER A 155 8.88 27.46 -12.46
CA SER A 155 10.10 27.51 -11.67
C SER A 155 10.34 26.26 -10.80
N PHE A 156 9.34 25.36 -10.70
CA PHE A 156 9.56 24.06 -10.08
C PHE A 156 10.60 23.29 -10.88
N ASN A 157 11.75 23.04 -10.27
CA ASN A 157 12.69 22.02 -10.76
C ASN A 157 12.01 20.65 -10.59
N GLN A 158 11.06 20.36 -11.47
CA GLN A 158 10.51 19.03 -11.61
C GLN A 158 11.69 18.10 -11.96
N LYS A 159 12.26 17.46 -10.94
CA LYS A 159 12.97 16.22 -11.25
C LYS A 159 11.95 15.37 -11.99
N PRO A 160 12.24 14.93 -13.22
CA PRO A 160 11.32 14.04 -13.90
C PRO A 160 11.06 12.90 -12.92
N VAL A 161 9.83 12.82 -12.44
CA VAL A 161 9.38 11.67 -11.67
C VAL A 161 9.70 10.52 -12.59
N PRO A 162 10.42 9.47 -12.16
CA PRO A 162 10.55 8.26 -12.96
C PRO A 162 9.16 7.60 -12.98
N LEU A 163 8.26 8.23 -13.73
CA LEU A 163 6.82 8.03 -13.68
C LEU A 163 6.39 6.77 -14.35
N ILE A 164 7.25 6.11 -15.04
CA ILE A 164 6.76 5.08 -15.92
C ILE A 164 7.55 3.83 -15.70
N ASP A 165 7.04 3.01 -14.80
CA ASP A 165 7.43 1.62 -14.86
C ASP A 165 6.27 0.74 -15.28
N ILE A 166 5.20 0.74 -14.52
CA ILE A 166 4.15 -0.25 -14.65
C ILE A 166 2.83 0.47 -14.42
N ARG A 167 1.99 0.47 -15.44
CA ARG A 167 0.63 1.01 -15.34
C ARG A 167 -0.18 0.20 -14.36
N GLU A 168 -0.91 0.89 -13.51
CA GLU A 168 -1.87 0.29 -12.59
C GLU A 168 -3.20 0.08 -13.31
N THR A 169 -3.33 -1.06 -13.99
CA THR A 169 -4.50 -1.39 -14.82
C THR A 169 -5.49 -2.33 -14.13
N GLU A 170 -5.06 -3.03 -13.09
CA GLU A 170 -5.89 -4.03 -12.39
C GLU A 170 -5.95 -3.80 -10.88
N GLY A 171 -5.14 -2.87 -10.36
CA GLY A 171 -5.06 -2.56 -8.94
C GLY A 171 -3.77 -1.83 -8.61
N HIS A 172 -3.52 -1.69 -7.31
CA HIS A 172 -2.36 -0.97 -6.80
C HIS A 172 -1.08 -1.80 -6.90
N ILE A 173 0.03 -1.16 -7.27
CA ILE A 173 1.34 -1.80 -7.40
C ILE A 173 2.25 -1.34 -6.27
N ILE A 174 2.65 -2.28 -5.43
CA ILE A 174 3.62 -2.07 -4.36
C ILE A 174 5.01 -2.46 -4.84
N LYS A 175 6.00 -1.64 -4.53
CA LYS A 175 7.42 -1.93 -4.77
C LYS A 175 8.16 -2.10 -3.46
N ALA A 176 9.12 -3.02 -3.44
CA ALA A 176 9.99 -3.21 -2.29
C ALA A 176 11.43 -3.42 -2.73
N ARG A 177 12.37 -2.97 -1.91
CA ARG A 177 13.79 -3.20 -2.10
C ARG A 177 14.20 -4.46 -1.35
N VAL A 178 14.83 -5.38 -2.05
CA VAL A 178 15.40 -6.60 -1.50
C VAL A 178 16.90 -6.46 -1.43
N LYS A 179 17.49 -6.73 -0.27
CA LYS A 179 18.94 -6.82 -0.13
C LYS A 179 19.38 -8.22 -0.58
N ASN A 180 19.86 -8.34 -1.80
CA ASN A 180 20.17 -9.61 -2.45
C ASN A 180 21.49 -10.26 -2.01
N VAL A 181 22.15 -9.74 -0.98
CA VAL A 181 23.41 -10.27 -0.43
C VAL A 181 23.18 -10.78 0.98
N TYR A 182 23.56 -12.03 1.22
CA TYR A 182 23.52 -12.63 2.55
C TYR A 182 24.66 -13.63 2.74
N GLY A 183 25.37 -13.55 3.87
CA GLY A 183 26.47 -14.47 4.19
C GLY A 183 27.61 -14.49 3.15
N GLY A 184 27.86 -13.38 2.46
CA GLY A 184 28.88 -13.27 1.42
C GLY A 184 28.47 -13.82 0.05
N ARG A 185 27.23 -14.33 -0.08
CA ARG A 185 26.64 -14.76 -1.36
C ARG A 185 25.70 -13.70 -1.90
N THR A 186 25.78 -13.42 -3.19
CA THR A 186 24.81 -12.61 -3.95
C THR A 186 23.83 -13.53 -4.66
N PHE A 187 22.55 -13.20 -4.59
CA PHE A 187 21.47 -13.91 -5.27
C PHE A 187 20.99 -13.09 -6.47
N THR A 188 20.70 -13.78 -7.55
CA THR A 188 20.11 -13.18 -8.77
C THR A 188 18.59 -13.05 -8.61
N ASP A 189 17.96 -12.24 -9.46
CA ASP A 189 16.51 -12.06 -9.50
C ASP A 189 15.72 -13.38 -9.59
N HIS A 190 16.21 -14.34 -10.36
CA HIS A 190 15.58 -15.67 -10.52
C HIS A 190 15.68 -16.57 -9.28
N GLU A 191 16.61 -16.28 -8.37
CA GLU A 191 16.80 -17.02 -7.13
C GLU A 191 16.00 -16.46 -5.97
N ILE A 192 15.34 -15.29 -6.14
CA ILE A 192 14.63 -14.58 -5.08
C ILE A 192 13.12 -14.68 -5.31
N ARG A 193 12.40 -15.08 -4.28
CA ARG A 193 10.93 -15.15 -4.25
C ARG A 193 10.41 -14.17 -3.21
N PRO A 194 10.01 -12.97 -3.62
CA PRO A 194 9.38 -12.01 -2.75
C PRO A 194 7.89 -12.34 -2.58
N ALA A 195 7.35 -12.14 -1.37
CA ALA A 195 5.96 -12.34 -1.04
C ALA A 195 5.42 -11.17 -0.23
N LEU A 196 4.17 -10.80 -0.51
CA LEU A 196 3.38 -9.83 0.21
C LEU A 196 2.13 -10.52 0.73
N SER A 197 1.84 -10.37 2.02
CA SER A 197 0.65 -10.91 2.64
C SER A 197 -0.11 -9.82 3.37
N ILE A 198 -1.44 -9.84 3.26
CA ILE A 198 -2.35 -9.16 4.17
C ILE A 198 -2.75 -10.19 5.21
N VAL A 199 -2.54 -9.86 6.48
CA VAL A 199 -2.79 -10.77 7.59
C VAL A 199 -4.03 -10.35 8.37
N GLY A 200 -4.71 -11.30 8.99
CA GLY A 200 -5.87 -11.05 9.84
C GLY A 200 -7.17 -11.63 9.29
N LYS A 201 -8.25 -10.84 9.35
CA LYS A 201 -9.61 -11.30 8.99
C LYS A 201 -9.75 -11.70 7.53
N GLN A 202 -9.20 -10.89 6.64
CA GLN A 202 -9.14 -11.16 5.21
C GLN A 202 -7.71 -11.45 4.82
N ILE A 203 -7.47 -12.66 4.40
CA ILE A 203 -6.14 -13.13 4.04
C ILE A 203 -5.94 -12.92 2.55
N HIS A 204 -4.89 -12.16 2.19
CA HIS A 204 -4.41 -12.08 0.82
C HIS A 204 -2.93 -12.44 0.77
N TYR A 205 -2.56 -13.15 -0.28
CA TYR A 205 -1.18 -13.54 -0.53
C TYR A 205 -0.83 -13.26 -2.00
N PHE A 206 0.25 -12.51 -2.20
CA PHE A 206 0.76 -12.16 -3.53
C PHE A 206 2.24 -12.55 -3.60
N GLU A 207 2.57 -13.41 -4.53
CA GLU A 207 3.96 -13.63 -4.88
C GLU A 207 4.40 -12.54 -5.85
N GLY A 208 5.42 -11.80 -5.47
CA GLY A 208 5.97 -10.71 -6.26
C GLY A 208 6.89 -11.20 -7.37
N LYS A 209 7.26 -10.28 -8.23
CA LYS A 209 8.26 -10.49 -9.28
C LYS A 209 9.44 -9.56 -9.06
N MET A 210 10.64 -10.11 -9.11
CA MET A 210 11.85 -9.29 -9.19
C MET A 210 11.94 -8.69 -10.60
N ILE A 211 12.09 -7.36 -10.68
CA ILE A 211 12.31 -6.65 -11.95
C ILE A 211 13.80 -6.41 -12.23
N ASN A 212 14.60 -6.53 -11.20
CA ASN A 212 16.06 -6.56 -11.22
C ASN A 212 16.55 -7.22 -9.92
N ASP A 213 17.85 -7.28 -9.71
CA ASP A 213 18.47 -7.97 -8.55
C ASP A 213 18.09 -7.38 -7.17
N SER A 214 17.43 -6.24 -7.11
CA SER A 214 17.13 -5.55 -5.84
C SER A 214 15.71 -5.02 -5.70
N ILE A 215 14.90 -5.02 -6.75
CA ILE A 215 13.54 -4.47 -6.71
C ILE A 215 12.51 -5.56 -6.99
N ALA A 216 11.64 -5.76 -6.02
CA ALA A 216 10.45 -6.59 -6.12
C ALA A 216 9.21 -5.74 -6.42
N VAL A 217 8.28 -6.29 -7.19
CA VAL A 217 7.00 -5.67 -7.54
C VAL A 217 5.87 -6.63 -7.21
N PHE A 218 4.85 -6.11 -6.55
CA PHE A 218 3.64 -6.84 -6.17
C PHE A 218 2.44 -6.19 -6.83
N TYR A 219 1.67 -6.98 -7.57
CA TYR A 219 0.40 -6.57 -8.16
C TYR A 219 -0.71 -6.92 -7.18
N THR A 220 -1.30 -5.92 -6.54
CA THR A 220 -2.36 -6.13 -5.55
C THR A 220 -3.71 -5.70 -6.12
N TYR A 221 -4.76 -6.44 -5.78
CA TYR A 221 -6.13 -6.15 -6.22
C TYR A 221 -7.13 -6.53 -5.13
N GLY A 222 -8.27 -5.83 -5.13
CA GLY A 222 -9.37 -6.12 -4.20
C GLY A 222 -9.08 -5.79 -2.74
N ILE A 223 -8.10 -4.90 -2.47
CA ILE A 223 -7.71 -4.48 -1.13
C ILE A 223 -7.88 -2.99 -1.02
N HIS A 224 -8.49 -2.54 0.06
CA HIS A 224 -8.80 -1.13 0.31
C HIS A 224 -8.49 -0.74 1.76
N GLY A 225 -8.22 0.55 1.98
CA GLY A 225 -8.00 1.12 3.29
C GLY A 225 -6.76 0.61 4.01
N LYS A 226 -6.71 0.82 5.32
CA LYS A 226 -5.56 0.43 6.17
C LYS A 226 -5.54 -1.06 6.45
N GLN A 227 -4.48 -1.72 6.03
CA GLN A 227 -4.29 -3.16 6.20
C GLN A 227 -2.94 -3.49 6.85
N PRO A 228 -2.90 -4.50 7.73
CA PRO A 228 -1.65 -5.05 8.22
C PRO A 228 -0.97 -5.85 7.11
N LEU A 229 0.24 -5.48 6.76
CA LEU A 229 0.99 -6.02 5.64
C LEU A 229 2.30 -6.63 6.10
N VAL A 230 2.61 -7.79 5.56
CA VAL A 230 3.87 -8.50 5.78
C VAL A 230 4.59 -8.68 4.46
N LEU A 231 5.82 -8.17 4.39
CA LEU A 231 6.73 -8.37 3.26
C LEU A 231 7.83 -9.35 3.64
N SER A 232 8.08 -10.32 2.78
CA SER A 232 9.16 -11.27 2.92
C SER A 232 9.85 -11.53 1.59
N ALA A 233 11.13 -11.90 1.64
CA ALA A 233 11.86 -12.35 0.46
C ALA A 233 12.68 -13.59 0.82
N ARG A 234 12.51 -14.66 0.05
CA ARG A 234 13.19 -15.93 0.29
C ARG A 234 14.04 -16.33 -0.92
N SER A 235 15.26 -16.74 -0.68
CA SER A 235 16.10 -17.25 -1.73
C SER A 235 15.75 -18.69 -2.10
N SER A 236 16.22 -19.14 -3.25
CA SER A 236 16.13 -20.55 -3.71
C SER A 236 16.77 -21.55 -2.74
N THR A 237 17.70 -21.09 -1.91
CA THR A 237 18.35 -21.89 -0.86
C THR A 237 17.61 -21.86 0.48
N GLY A 238 16.48 -21.14 0.57
CA GLY A 238 15.68 -21.02 1.78
C GLY A 238 16.12 -19.92 2.75
N VAL A 239 17.11 -19.12 2.39
CA VAL A 239 17.56 -17.97 3.20
C VAL A 239 16.57 -16.83 3.08
N THR A 240 16.21 -16.20 4.19
CA THR A 240 15.40 -14.97 4.23
C THR A 240 16.28 -13.75 4.00
N LEU A 241 15.95 -12.97 2.99
CA LEU A 241 16.65 -11.76 2.60
C LEU A 241 15.93 -10.53 3.16
N PRO A 242 16.66 -9.52 3.64
CA PRO A 242 16.04 -8.27 4.08
C PRO A 242 15.26 -7.63 2.95
N ILE A 243 14.02 -7.22 3.26
CA ILE A 243 13.11 -6.56 2.33
C ILE A 243 12.52 -5.32 3.00
N GLU A 244 12.39 -4.24 2.24
CA GLU A 244 11.87 -2.97 2.70
C GLU A 244 10.96 -2.37 1.63
N MET A 245 9.78 -1.92 2.03
CA MET A 245 8.84 -1.26 1.12
C MET A 245 9.40 0.07 0.63
N ILE A 246 9.24 0.32 -0.65
CA ILE A 246 9.54 1.62 -1.26
C ILE A 246 8.27 2.47 -1.16
N SER A 247 8.43 3.72 -0.69
CA SER A 247 7.32 4.67 -0.66
C SER A 247 6.59 4.72 -2.00
N PRO A 248 5.25 4.69 -2.03
CA PRO A 248 4.50 4.84 -3.26
C PRO A 248 4.58 6.27 -3.80
N PHE A 249 4.89 7.23 -2.93
CA PHE A 249 4.97 8.65 -3.25
C PHE A 249 6.32 9.03 -3.84
N ALA A 250 6.27 9.91 -4.85
CA ALA A 250 7.46 10.39 -5.55
C ALA A 250 8.27 11.39 -4.73
N THR A 251 7.63 12.07 -3.77
CA THR A 251 8.19 13.12 -2.93
C THR A 251 8.71 14.28 -3.79
N LEU A 252 7.78 14.99 -4.41
CA LEU A 252 8.05 16.12 -5.31
C LEU A 252 8.31 17.37 -4.50
N LEU A 253 9.58 17.65 -4.19
CA LEU A 253 9.97 18.77 -3.38
C LEU A 253 10.02 20.06 -4.20
N PRO A 254 9.42 21.18 -3.72
CA PRO A 254 9.62 22.48 -4.30
C PRO A 254 11.05 22.98 -4.05
N SER A 255 11.57 23.81 -4.94
CA SER A 255 12.88 24.46 -4.76
C SER A 255 12.83 25.65 -3.81
N GLU A 256 11.69 26.31 -3.74
CA GLU A 256 11.38 27.43 -2.84
C GLU A 256 9.87 27.50 -2.59
N LEU A 257 9.48 28.11 -1.50
CA LEU A 257 8.08 28.38 -1.15
C LEU A 257 7.90 29.88 -0.92
N PRO A 258 6.73 30.43 -1.28
CA PRO A 258 6.46 31.82 -1.00
C PRO A 258 6.24 32.03 0.50
N HIS A 259 6.61 33.21 1.00
CA HIS A 259 6.31 33.61 2.37
C HIS A 259 4.80 33.74 2.59
N LEU A 260 4.27 33.13 3.66
CA LEU A 260 2.85 33.17 3.98
C LEU A 260 2.52 34.42 4.82
N VAL A 261 1.82 35.36 4.22
CA VAL A 261 1.20 36.46 4.98
C VAL A 261 -0.23 36.09 5.30
N PHE A 262 -0.47 35.72 6.56
CA PHE A 262 -1.76 35.16 6.98
C PHE A 262 -2.60 36.24 7.70
N HIS A 263 -3.62 36.72 7.00
CA HIS A 263 -4.60 37.63 7.54
C HIS A 263 -5.63 36.84 8.36
N TYR A 264 -5.59 36.93 9.68
CA TYR A 264 -6.42 36.08 10.53
C TYR A 264 -7.51 36.85 11.27
N ASN A 265 -8.68 36.21 11.31
CA ASN A 265 -9.75 36.53 12.23
C ASN A 265 -9.65 35.57 13.42
N ARG A 266 -9.31 36.10 14.59
CA ARG A 266 -9.05 35.31 15.79
C ARG A 266 -10.21 34.40 16.14
N SER A 267 -11.45 34.89 16.07
CA SER A 267 -12.64 34.10 16.39
C SER A 267 -12.85 32.90 15.44
N GLU A 268 -12.50 33.06 14.16
CA GLU A 268 -12.60 32.00 13.18
C GLU A 268 -11.53 30.93 13.41
N VAL A 269 -10.28 31.31 13.65
CA VAL A 269 -9.19 30.36 13.94
C VAL A 269 -9.48 29.62 15.23
N GLU A 270 -9.98 30.30 16.29
CA GLU A 270 -10.36 29.64 17.54
C GLU A 270 -11.53 28.65 17.32
N ALA A 271 -12.55 29.04 16.55
CA ALA A 271 -13.69 28.14 16.24
C ALA A 271 -13.23 26.88 15.50
N ARG A 272 -12.38 27.02 14.47
CA ARG A 272 -11.85 25.87 13.71
C ARG A 272 -10.93 25.00 14.56
N SER A 273 -10.09 25.59 15.42
CA SER A 273 -9.25 24.84 16.35
C SER A 273 -10.10 24.01 17.33
N LEU A 274 -11.21 24.57 17.80
CA LEU A 274 -12.15 23.86 18.66
C LEU A 274 -12.86 22.71 17.91
N ASP A 275 -13.26 22.93 16.67
CA ASP A 275 -13.88 21.91 15.84
C ASP A 275 -12.89 20.77 15.51
N MET A 276 -11.64 21.12 15.22
CA MET A 276 -10.56 20.14 15.04
C MET A 276 -10.37 19.26 16.29
N GLN A 277 -10.29 19.90 17.48
CA GLN A 277 -10.15 19.15 18.75
C GLN A 277 -11.35 18.22 18.99
N ARG A 278 -12.56 18.68 18.71
CA ARG A 278 -13.77 17.83 18.80
C ARG A 278 -13.72 16.65 17.84
N HIS A 279 -13.29 16.90 16.61
CA HIS A 279 -13.14 15.86 15.60
C HIS A 279 -12.09 14.83 16.00
N GLN A 280 -10.93 15.28 16.47
CA GLN A 280 -9.87 14.38 16.98
C GLN A 280 -10.34 13.55 18.19
N MET A 281 -11.07 14.16 19.15
CA MET A 281 -11.64 13.43 20.27
C MET A 281 -12.68 12.38 19.84
N ALA A 282 -13.46 12.67 18.80
CA ALA A 282 -14.44 11.73 18.27
C ALA A 282 -13.78 10.56 17.53
N ILE A 283 -12.65 10.80 16.86
CA ILE A 283 -11.92 9.79 16.07
C ILE A 283 -10.90 9.02 16.93
N ALA A 284 -10.39 9.61 18.02
CA ALA A 284 -9.38 9.00 18.88
C ALA A 284 -9.71 7.56 19.33
N PRO A 285 -10.96 7.20 19.68
CA PRO A 285 -11.31 5.83 19.99
C PRO A 285 -11.32 4.90 18.74
N ALA A 286 -11.59 5.45 17.54
CA ALA A 286 -11.62 4.71 16.29
C ALA A 286 -10.22 4.62 15.63
N LYS A 287 -9.35 5.58 15.88
CA LYS A 287 -7.92 5.61 15.53
C LYS A 287 -7.05 4.86 16.53
N ARG A 288 -7.49 3.71 17.02
CA ARG A 288 -6.52 2.75 17.51
C ARG A 288 -5.69 2.36 16.29
N GLU A 289 -4.57 3.06 16.10
CA GLU A 289 -3.60 2.69 15.07
C GLU A 289 -3.36 1.20 15.21
N LEU A 290 -3.59 0.46 14.14
CA LEU A 290 -3.15 -0.93 14.02
C LEU A 290 -1.62 -0.92 14.13
N LYS A 291 -1.12 -0.93 15.37
CA LYS A 291 0.31 -1.12 15.62
C LYS A 291 0.61 -2.59 15.42
N LEU A 292 1.77 -2.88 14.95
CA LEU A 292 2.23 -4.26 14.79
C LEU A 292 2.15 -5.05 16.11
N GLY A 293 2.31 -4.36 17.26
CA GLY A 293 2.04 -4.91 18.58
C GLY A 293 0.59 -5.34 18.82
N ASP A 294 -0.37 -4.70 18.15
CA ASP A 294 -1.78 -5.09 18.22
C ASP A 294 -2.07 -6.40 17.45
N LEU A 295 -1.19 -6.80 16.55
CA LEU A 295 -1.23 -8.12 15.91
C LEU A 295 -0.76 -9.24 16.85
N SER A 296 0.05 -8.90 17.85
CA SER A 296 0.62 -9.85 18.81
C SER A 296 0.09 -9.68 20.24
N ASP A 297 -0.87 -8.79 20.49
CA ASP A 297 -1.37 -8.49 21.84
C ASP A 297 -2.20 -9.66 22.39
N ASP A 298 -1.74 -10.21 23.51
CA ASP A 298 -2.38 -11.31 24.25
C ASP A 298 -3.73 -10.90 24.89
N THR A 299 -4.07 -9.61 24.93
CA THR A 299 -5.29 -9.09 25.55
C THR A 299 -6.52 -9.14 24.62
N ALA A 300 -6.34 -9.51 23.34
CA ALA A 300 -7.48 -9.75 22.47
C ALA A 300 -8.24 -11.00 22.93
N GLU A 301 -9.53 -10.85 23.20
CA GLU A 301 -10.42 -11.95 23.57
C GLU A 301 -10.19 -13.17 22.65
N ASP A 302 -10.11 -14.35 23.23
CA ASP A 302 -9.83 -15.65 22.58
C ASP A 302 -10.93 -16.11 21.61
N GLY A 303 -11.61 -15.19 20.94
CA GLY A 303 -12.65 -15.48 19.94
C GLY A 303 -12.11 -15.40 18.53
N VAL A 304 -12.47 -16.37 17.69
CA VAL A 304 -12.32 -16.22 16.23
C VAL A 304 -13.14 -15.00 15.81
N PRO A 305 -12.58 -14.08 15.02
CA PRO A 305 -13.35 -12.98 14.49
C PRO A 305 -14.61 -13.52 13.82
N LEU A 306 -15.78 -12.95 14.14
CA LEU A 306 -17.08 -13.40 13.62
C LEU A 306 -17.17 -13.36 12.09
N ASP A 307 -16.28 -12.60 11.46
CA ASP A 307 -16.17 -12.37 10.01
C ASP A 307 -14.89 -13.00 9.41
N TYR A 308 -14.34 -14.03 10.07
CA TYR A 308 -13.25 -14.80 9.48
C TYR A 308 -13.74 -15.45 8.17
N ASP A 309 -13.10 -15.07 7.07
CA ASP A 309 -13.35 -15.69 5.78
C ASP A 309 -12.58 -17.01 5.69
N GLU A 310 -13.33 -18.12 5.76
CA GLU A 310 -12.75 -19.46 5.59
C GLU A 310 -12.32 -19.72 4.14
N THR A 311 -12.76 -18.88 3.19
CA THR A 311 -12.35 -19.01 1.79
C THR A 311 -11.03 -18.30 1.54
N LEU A 312 -9.95 -19.03 1.50
CA LEU A 312 -8.66 -18.49 1.06
C LEU A 312 -8.69 -18.28 -0.46
N PHE A 313 -8.55 -17.03 -0.92
CA PHE A 313 -8.60 -16.68 -2.35
C PHE A 313 -9.88 -17.13 -3.07
N GLY A 314 -11.02 -17.12 -2.38
CA GLY A 314 -12.29 -17.59 -2.94
C GLY A 314 -12.39 -19.12 -3.08
N ILE A 315 -11.46 -19.86 -2.47
CA ILE A 315 -11.40 -21.33 -2.53
C ILE A 315 -11.68 -21.87 -1.13
N ARG A 316 -12.63 -22.81 -1.01
CA ARG A 316 -12.87 -23.51 0.25
C ARG A 316 -11.78 -24.57 0.50
N PRO A 317 -11.42 -24.81 1.77
CA PRO A 317 -10.50 -25.89 2.11
C PRO A 317 -11.10 -27.27 1.76
N ASP A 318 -10.25 -28.18 1.32
CA ASP A 318 -10.64 -29.60 1.14
C ASP A 318 -10.85 -30.28 2.49
N LEU A 319 -10.07 -29.90 3.50
CA LEU A 319 -10.15 -30.40 4.87
C LEU A 319 -9.97 -29.24 5.86
N THR A 320 -10.80 -29.24 6.90
CA THR A 320 -10.69 -28.32 8.03
C THR A 320 -10.63 -29.12 9.33
N TYR A 321 -9.62 -28.85 10.13
CA TYR A 321 -9.48 -29.38 11.49
C TYR A 321 -9.79 -28.26 12.47
N ASN A 322 -10.92 -28.37 13.18
CA ASN A 322 -11.25 -27.54 14.33
C ASN A 322 -10.58 -28.10 15.58
N LEU A 323 -9.54 -27.45 16.08
CA LEU A 323 -8.77 -28.02 17.20
C LEU A 323 -9.53 -28.04 18.53
N ASP A 324 -10.68 -27.38 18.65
CA ASP A 324 -11.55 -27.50 19.83
C ASP A 324 -12.26 -28.86 19.92
N GLU A 325 -12.38 -29.58 18.82
CA GLU A 325 -12.98 -30.90 18.74
C GLU A 325 -12.02 -32.05 19.08
N TYR A 326 -10.72 -31.72 19.26
CA TYR A 326 -9.67 -32.70 19.51
C TYR A 326 -9.06 -32.52 20.90
N ARG A 327 -8.39 -33.59 21.36
CA ARG A 327 -7.56 -33.49 22.57
C ARG A 327 -6.47 -32.45 22.34
N GLN A 328 -6.34 -31.52 23.31
CA GLN A 328 -5.34 -30.47 23.23
C GLN A 328 -3.92 -31.02 23.41
N PHE A 329 -3.05 -30.63 22.49
CA PHE A 329 -1.61 -30.81 22.55
C PHE A 329 -0.89 -29.48 22.81
N LEU A 330 0.38 -29.56 23.22
CA LEU A 330 1.16 -28.36 23.49
C LEU A 330 1.76 -27.76 22.23
N THR A 331 2.09 -28.58 21.24
CA THR A 331 2.81 -28.13 20.04
C THR A 331 2.07 -28.51 18.77
N ILE A 332 2.25 -27.70 17.72
CA ILE A 332 1.74 -28.00 16.37
C ILE A 332 2.34 -29.32 15.86
N ARG A 333 3.58 -29.61 16.23
CA ARG A 333 4.24 -30.89 15.87
C ARG A 333 3.42 -32.10 16.30
N GLU A 334 2.94 -32.08 17.54
CA GLU A 334 2.11 -33.16 18.09
C GLU A 334 0.77 -33.25 17.39
N VAL A 335 0.12 -32.11 17.14
CA VAL A 335 -1.16 -32.07 16.39
C VAL A 335 -1.02 -32.64 14.98
N LEU A 336 0.03 -32.26 14.26
CA LEU A 336 0.26 -32.76 12.89
C LEU A 336 0.56 -34.25 12.89
N LEU A 337 1.24 -34.74 13.90
CA LEU A 337 1.58 -36.19 14.00
C LEU A 337 0.35 -37.05 14.30
N GLU A 338 -0.53 -36.58 15.19
CA GLU A 338 -1.64 -37.38 15.72
C GLU A 338 -2.93 -37.24 14.91
N TYR A 339 -3.22 -36.04 14.36
CA TYR A 339 -4.52 -35.78 13.74
C TYR A 339 -4.43 -35.45 12.24
N VAL A 340 -3.40 -34.76 11.80
CA VAL A 340 -3.34 -34.25 10.42
C VAL A 340 -2.49 -35.16 9.52
N ILE A 341 -2.98 -36.35 9.27
CA ILE A 341 -2.26 -37.41 8.58
C ILE A 341 -1.90 -37.11 7.12
N CYS A 342 -2.64 -36.20 6.48
CA CYS A 342 -2.37 -35.79 5.10
C CYS A 342 -1.22 -34.77 4.99
N VAL A 343 -0.64 -34.33 6.10
CA VAL A 343 0.54 -33.45 6.11
C VAL A 343 1.76 -34.22 6.59
N LYS A 344 2.77 -34.31 5.72
CA LYS A 344 4.05 -34.93 6.06
C LYS A 344 5.05 -33.85 6.51
N ASN A 345 5.62 -34.01 7.69
CA ASN A 345 6.83 -33.32 8.11
C ASN A 345 8.06 -34.10 7.62
N THR A 346 8.86 -33.48 6.76
CA THR A 346 10.08 -34.06 6.21
C THR A 346 11.21 -33.04 6.22
N LYS A 347 12.45 -33.51 6.09
CA LYS A 347 13.61 -32.63 5.93
C LYS A 347 14.13 -32.70 4.51
N ILE A 348 14.18 -31.55 3.84
CA ILE A 348 14.81 -31.39 2.53
C ILE A 348 16.07 -30.56 2.73
N ASN A 349 17.22 -31.11 2.38
CA ASN A 349 18.53 -30.46 2.64
C ASN A 349 18.75 -30.05 4.11
N GLY A 350 18.23 -30.84 5.05
CA GLY A 350 18.32 -30.57 6.47
C GLY A 350 17.29 -29.58 7.04
N VAL A 351 16.52 -28.91 6.19
CA VAL A 351 15.48 -27.94 6.58
C VAL A 351 14.13 -28.63 6.69
N PRO A 352 13.40 -28.53 7.83
CA PRO A 352 12.06 -29.07 7.97
C PRO A 352 11.10 -28.43 6.97
N GLN A 353 10.28 -29.27 6.34
CA GLN A 353 9.23 -28.85 5.41
C GLN A 353 7.95 -29.62 5.65
N LEU A 354 6.84 -28.94 5.57
CA LEU A 354 5.51 -29.52 5.61
C LEU A 354 5.01 -29.71 4.18
N ILE A 355 4.58 -30.93 3.86
CA ILE A 355 4.12 -31.30 2.54
C ILE A 355 2.70 -31.84 2.64
N VAL A 356 1.76 -31.21 1.94
CA VAL A 356 0.40 -31.70 1.78
C VAL A 356 0.40 -32.86 0.78
N ARG A 357 -0.19 -33.98 1.16
CA ARG A 357 -0.31 -35.19 0.33
C ARG A 357 -1.75 -35.40 -0.13
N LYS A 358 -1.93 -35.80 -1.37
CA LYS A 358 -3.16 -36.42 -1.87
C LYS A 358 -3.06 -37.92 -1.81
N GLU A 359 -4.17 -38.58 -1.55
CA GLU A 359 -4.25 -40.06 -1.55
C GLU A 359 -3.83 -40.71 -2.89
N GLN A 360 -3.91 -39.93 -3.97
CA GLN A 360 -3.61 -40.37 -5.33
C GLN A 360 -2.27 -39.90 -5.89
N ASP A 361 -1.46 -39.17 -5.11
CA ASP A 361 -0.15 -38.71 -5.58
C ASP A 361 0.86 -39.87 -5.68
N VAL A 362 0.82 -40.57 -6.82
CA VAL A 362 1.83 -41.55 -7.22
C VAL A 362 3.15 -40.85 -7.59
N TYR A 363 3.12 -39.55 -7.86
CA TYR A 363 4.27 -38.73 -8.22
C TYR A 363 4.67 -37.83 -7.05
N ASN A 364 5.92 -37.96 -6.59
CA ASN A 364 6.54 -37.02 -5.68
C ASN A 364 6.61 -35.64 -6.38
N SER A 365 5.64 -34.77 -6.11
CA SER A 365 5.73 -33.39 -6.57
C SER A 365 6.94 -32.75 -5.92
N SER A 366 7.86 -32.24 -6.73
CA SER A 366 9.00 -31.43 -6.26
C SER A 366 8.57 -30.02 -5.87
N LEU A 367 7.28 -29.69 -6.06
CA LEU A 367 6.75 -28.37 -5.74
C LEU A 367 6.55 -28.21 -4.23
N PRO A 368 6.85 -27.03 -3.67
CA PRO A 368 6.66 -26.76 -2.26
C PRO A 368 5.17 -26.63 -1.91
N THR A 369 4.83 -26.89 -0.65
CA THR A 369 3.54 -26.50 -0.06
C THR A 369 3.64 -25.06 0.45
N LEU A 370 2.62 -24.25 0.17
CA LEU A 370 2.50 -22.92 0.79
C LEU A 370 1.96 -23.08 2.21
N VAL A 371 2.76 -22.72 3.20
CA VAL A 371 2.37 -22.78 4.61
C VAL A 371 2.14 -21.37 5.12
N LEU A 372 0.95 -21.13 5.67
CA LEU A 372 0.51 -19.83 6.17
C LEU A 372 0.10 -19.93 7.63
N ILE A 373 0.31 -18.87 8.40
CA ILE A 373 -0.31 -18.62 9.71
C ILE A 373 -0.98 -17.24 9.69
N ASP A 374 -2.31 -17.21 9.89
CA ASP A 374 -3.16 -16.01 9.73
C ASP A 374 -2.89 -15.23 8.42
N GLY A 375 -2.50 -15.95 7.36
CA GLY A 375 -2.13 -15.39 6.05
C GLY A 375 -0.65 -15.04 5.88
N MET A 376 0.13 -15.00 6.94
CA MET A 376 1.57 -14.78 6.84
C MET A 376 2.28 -16.07 6.38
N PRO A 377 3.15 -16.02 5.36
CA PRO A 377 3.93 -17.18 4.95
C PRO A 377 4.91 -17.59 6.05
N VAL A 378 4.86 -18.86 6.41
CA VAL A 378 5.78 -19.44 7.39
C VAL A 378 7.17 -19.58 6.77
N ILE A 379 8.14 -18.91 7.33
CA ILE A 379 9.54 -18.92 6.87
C ILE A 379 10.32 -19.98 7.59
N ASP A 380 10.22 -20.03 8.91
CA ASP A 380 10.85 -21.05 9.76
C ASP A 380 9.83 -22.11 10.19
N THR A 381 9.82 -23.23 9.49
CA THR A 381 8.92 -24.35 9.81
C THR A 381 9.15 -24.91 11.23
N GLU A 382 10.38 -24.85 11.76
CA GLU A 382 10.67 -25.34 13.11
C GLU A 382 10.01 -24.46 14.19
N ARG A 383 9.94 -23.16 13.97
CA ARG A 383 9.20 -22.23 14.84
C ARG A 383 7.70 -22.55 14.88
N LEU A 384 7.11 -22.76 13.70
CA LEU A 384 5.71 -23.17 13.61
C LEU A 384 5.47 -24.49 14.34
N LEU A 385 6.32 -25.48 14.11
CA LEU A 385 6.17 -26.80 14.74
C LEU A 385 6.25 -26.76 16.26
N ASN A 386 6.99 -25.80 16.82
CA ASN A 386 7.11 -25.60 18.27
C ASN A 386 6.14 -24.55 18.83
N TYR A 387 5.30 -23.95 17.97
CA TYR A 387 4.30 -22.98 18.41
C TYR A 387 3.20 -23.67 19.23
N ASP A 388 2.65 -22.93 20.21
CA ASP A 388 1.61 -23.44 21.11
C ASP A 388 0.32 -23.75 20.36
N ALA A 389 0.02 -25.03 20.21
CA ALA A 389 -1.15 -25.50 19.48
C ALA A 389 -2.48 -25.03 20.06
N ARG A 390 -2.54 -24.71 21.37
CA ARG A 390 -3.74 -24.19 22.04
C ARG A 390 -4.15 -22.81 21.52
N ARG A 391 -3.23 -22.09 20.86
CA ARG A 391 -3.48 -20.79 20.22
C ARG A 391 -4.04 -20.93 18.81
N ILE A 392 -4.00 -22.12 18.21
CA ILE A 392 -4.59 -22.41 16.90
C ILE A 392 -6.05 -22.82 17.10
N HIS A 393 -6.93 -22.27 16.25
CA HIS A 393 -8.33 -22.67 16.17
C HIS A 393 -8.55 -23.64 15.02
N TYR A 394 -8.14 -23.27 13.82
CA TYR A 394 -8.32 -24.09 12.62
C TYR A 394 -7.00 -24.42 11.92
N ILE A 395 -6.96 -25.61 11.35
CA ILE A 395 -5.96 -25.98 10.34
C ILE A 395 -6.71 -26.32 9.06
N ASN A 396 -6.57 -25.47 8.05
CA ASN A 396 -7.20 -25.61 6.76
C ASN A 396 -6.21 -26.18 5.74
N ILE A 397 -6.64 -27.15 4.96
CA ILE A 397 -5.82 -27.82 3.96
C ILE A 397 -6.51 -27.69 2.60
N TYR A 398 -5.75 -27.18 1.64
CA TYR A 398 -6.14 -27.09 0.24
C TYR A 398 -5.20 -27.97 -0.54
N ALA A 399 -5.72 -29.11 -1.01
CA ALA A 399 -4.91 -30.19 -1.57
C ALA A 399 -4.70 -30.08 -3.10
N GLY A 400 -5.01 -28.93 -3.71
CA GLY A 400 -4.81 -28.65 -5.14
C GLY A 400 -3.39 -28.24 -5.49
N GLN A 401 -3.14 -28.04 -6.77
CA GLN A 401 -2.00 -27.28 -7.26
C GLN A 401 -2.46 -25.84 -7.48
N TYR A 402 -1.73 -24.88 -6.93
CA TYR A 402 -2.08 -23.47 -6.93
C TYR A 402 -0.96 -22.64 -7.50
N THR A 403 -1.33 -21.60 -8.25
CA THR A 403 -0.39 -20.64 -8.83
C THR A 403 -0.70 -19.25 -8.30
N PHE A 404 0.28 -18.60 -7.68
CA PHE A 404 0.20 -17.23 -7.19
C PHE A 404 1.34 -16.42 -7.82
N GLY A 405 1.00 -15.55 -8.76
CA GLY A 405 2.01 -14.83 -9.51
C GLY A 405 2.99 -15.78 -10.20
N ASN A 406 4.24 -15.75 -9.81
CA ASN A 406 5.29 -16.65 -10.32
C ASN A 406 5.45 -17.95 -9.52
N GLY A 407 4.77 -18.07 -8.39
CA GLY A 407 4.86 -19.22 -7.49
C GLY A 407 3.88 -20.34 -7.87
N VAL A 408 4.37 -21.58 -7.90
CA VAL A 408 3.54 -22.77 -8.06
C VAL A 408 3.72 -23.65 -6.83
N TYR A 409 2.60 -24.01 -6.21
CA TYR A 409 2.57 -24.75 -4.96
C TYR A 409 1.76 -26.03 -5.09
N ASN A 410 2.23 -27.09 -4.43
CA ASN A 410 1.50 -28.35 -4.27
C ASN A 410 0.82 -28.37 -2.91
N GLY A 411 -0.38 -27.81 -2.87
CA GLY A 411 -1.16 -27.63 -1.65
C GLY A 411 -0.86 -26.34 -0.89
N ILE A 412 -1.84 -25.95 -0.08
CA ILE A 412 -1.75 -24.88 0.90
C ILE A 412 -2.12 -25.44 2.26
N LEU A 413 -1.35 -25.10 3.27
CA LEU A 413 -1.60 -25.42 4.67
C LEU A 413 -1.73 -24.10 5.44
N SER A 414 -2.94 -23.79 5.89
CA SER A 414 -3.25 -22.53 6.56
C SER A 414 -3.63 -22.78 8.01
N PHE A 415 -2.85 -22.23 8.93
CA PHE A 415 -3.11 -22.19 10.35
C PHE A 415 -3.80 -20.90 10.71
N ILE A 416 -4.92 -20.99 11.43
CA ILE A 416 -5.68 -19.85 11.90
C ILE A 416 -5.60 -19.81 13.41
N THR A 417 -5.04 -18.74 13.95
CA THR A 417 -5.00 -18.53 15.39
C THR A 417 -6.36 -18.13 15.93
N ARG A 418 -6.60 -18.31 17.24
CA ARG A 418 -7.86 -17.92 17.89
C ARG A 418 -8.15 -16.43 17.80
N SER A 419 -7.14 -15.61 17.76
CA SER A 419 -7.28 -14.16 17.59
C SER A 419 -7.33 -13.71 16.12
N GLY A 420 -6.85 -14.54 15.18
CA GLY A 420 -6.61 -14.14 13.79
C GLY A 420 -5.53 -13.07 13.64
N ARG A 421 -4.63 -12.91 14.63
CA ARG A 421 -3.69 -11.79 14.72
C ARG A 421 -2.25 -12.22 15.03
N LEU A 422 -1.83 -13.39 14.64
CA LEU A 422 -0.49 -13.92 14.92
C LEU A 422 -0.10 -13.87 16.39
N THR A 423 -1.03 -14.14 17.32
CA THR A 423 -0.85 -13.99 18.77
C THR A 423 0.41 -14.70 19.24
N ASN A 424 1.39 -13.93 19.75
CA ASN A 424 2.69 -14.42 20.22
C ASN A 424 3.46 -15.31 19.23
N TYR A 425 3.14 -15.20 17.93
CA TYR A 425 4.01 -15.80 16.91
C TYR A 425 5.29 -14.97 16.80
N PRO A 426 6.47 -15.58 16.95
CA PRO A 426 7.73 -14.83 16.93
C PRO A 426 7.93 -14.12 15.60
N THR A 427 8.32 -12.85 15.62
CA THR A 427 8.69 -12.12 14.41
C THR A 427 9.87 -12.80 13.72
N GLU A 428 9.78 -12.92 12.41
CA GLU A 428 10.84 -13.49 11.59
C GLU A 428 11.89 -12.42 11.25
N PRO A 429 13.19 -12.74 11.35
CA PRO A 429 14.23 -11.82 10.94
C PRO A 429 14.15 -11.53 9.43
N ASN A 430 14.51 -10.32 9.04
CA ASN A 430 14.50 -9.88 7.65
C ASN A 430 13.13 -9.78 6.99
N VAL A 431 12.05 -9.88 7.76
CA VAL A 431 10.66 -9.68 7.33
C VAL A 431 10.22 -8.31 7.78
N GLN A 432 9.58 -7.56 6.90
CA GLN A 432 9.02 -6.26 7.25
C GLN A 432 7.54 -6.41 7.57
N TYR A 433 7.16 -5.87 8.71
CA TYR A 433 5.78 -5.78 9.20
C TYR A 433 5.39 -4.31 9.22
N LEU A 434 4.27 -3.95 8.63
CA LEU A 434 3.79 -2.56 8.61
C LEU A 434 2.27 -2.49 8.44
N VAL A 435 1.72 -1.32 8.74
CA VAL A 435 0.36 -0.98 8.35
C VAL A 435 0.45 -0.15 7.09
N TYR A 436 -0.26 -0.57 6.06
CA TYR A 436 -0.26 0.09 4.75
C TYR A 436 -1.67 0.55 4.40
N GLU A 437 -1.78 1.75 3.87
CA GLU A 437 -3.04 2.33 3.43
C GLU A 437 -3.17 2.13 1.91
N PHE A 438 -4.06 1.23 1.53
CA PHE A 438 -4.41 1.00 0.12
C PHE A 438 -5.38 2.06 -0.38
N PRO A 439 -5.44 2.32 -1.70
CA PRO A 439 -6.41 3.25 -2.29
C PRO A 439 -7.85 2.85 -1.95
N GLU A 440 -8.68 3.84 -1.57
CA GLU A 440 -10.09 3.65 -1.24
C GLU A 440 -11.02 3.74 -2.46
#